data_0e3342f83b14849b03f09f35383cb02c
#
_entry.id   0e3342f83b14849b03f09f35383cb02c
#
_cell.length_a   1.000
_cell.length_b   1.000
_cell.length_c   1.000
_cell.angle_alpha   90.00
_cell.angle_beta   90.00
_cell.angle_gamma   90.00
#
_symmetry.space_group_name_H-M   'P 1'
#
loop_
_entity.id
_entity.type
_entity.pdbx_description
1 polymer ?
#
loop_
_entity_poly.entity_id
_entity_poly.type
_entity_poly.pdbx_seq_one_letter_code
_entity_poly.pdbx_strand_id
1 'polypeptide(L)'
;TYTDVDREAQKGDKVTFSYSGTSGGLSVDDFTGSDYSMTLGKDAFPVAGTGLDEELCGMVAGQTKVITITLPENSKYSDYAGKRVVFELTMSYVQQANVPMLTDAFVKSAFNCETVDSYKAHVKNDVSGTIETKITEAKNEAILTQLLDKCKVTGYPEEFLAQQSSKLEESISFYSTLQGKTNDEYCQKLYGMTFDEFVKASAGQQLVYQAIAEKEGLAITDYEYKDDLEQFAKDSGYSKVDTFTDKYDKETIVKSMLVKKAQNLVMDNAVITEK
;
A
#
# COMPACT_ATOMS: atom_id res chain seq x y z
N THR A 1 3.06 -22.44 16.09
CA THR A 1 3.48 -22.48 17.50
C THR A 1 4.98 -22.26 17.59
N TYR A 2 5.44 -21.85 18.78
CA TYR A 2 6.87 -21.64 19.08
C TYR A 2 7.27 -22.54 20.25
N THR A 3 8.53 -22.98 20.24
CA THR A 3 9.10 -23.77 21.32
C THR A 3 10.44 -23.15 21.75
N ASP A 4 10.66 -23.01 23.05
CA ASP A 4 11.93 -22.52 23.60
C ASP A 4 13.07 -23.47 23.22
N VAL A 5 14.19 -22.88 22.83
CA VAL A 5 15.38 -23.63 22.43
C VAL A 5 16.59 -23.06 23.13
N ASP A 6 17.47 -23.98 23.57
CA ASP A 6 18.74 -23.66 24.25
C ASP A 6 19.89 -23.73 23.23
N ARG A 7 19.83 -22.83 22.24
CA ARG A 7 20.85 -22.66 21.19
C ARG A 7 20.93 -21.22 20.75
N GLU A 8 21.92 -20.90 19.96
CA GLU A 8 22.06 -19.60 19.29
C GLU A 8 20.84 -19.29 18.44
N ALA A 9 20.40 -18.02 18.51
CA ALA A 9 19.30 -17.48 17.70
C ALA A 9 19.67 -17.45 16.21
N GLN A 10 18.72 -17.83 15.38
CA GLN A 10 18.85 -17.91 13.92
C GLN A 10 17.73 -17.14 13.24
N LYS A 11 17.92 -16.78 11.96
CA LYS A 11 16.85 -16.19 11.15
C LYS A 11 15.61 -17.09 11.14
N GLY A 12 14.44 -16.50 11.40
CA GLY A 12 13.17 -17.20 11.54
C GLY A 12 12.80 -17.56 12.99
N ASP A 13 13.72 -17.47 13.95
CA ASP A 13 13.40 -17.63 15.36
C ASP A 13 12.69 -16.37 15.90
N LYS A 14 11.80 -16.58 16.83
CA LYS A 14 11.23 -15.51 17.63
C LYS A 14 12.12 -15.31 18.85
N VAL A 15 12.65 -14.11 19.02
CA VAL A 15 13.47 -13.75 20.15
C VAL A 15 12.74 -12.75 21.04
N THR A 16 12.98 -12.85 22.35
CA THR A 16 12.51 -11.89 23.34
C THR A 16 13.74 -11.34 24.07
N PHE A 17 13.87 -10.04 24.14
CA PHE A 17 15.03 -9.38 24.74
C PHE A 17 14.65 -8.03 25.34
N SER A 18 15.47 -7.59 26.28
CA SER A 18 15.43 -6.23 26.83
C SER A 18 16.55 -5.41 26.24
N TYR A 19 16.35 -4.12 26.11
CA TYR A 19 17.34 -3.21 25.56
C TYR A 19 17.36 -1.88 26.29
N SER A 20 18.55 -1.27 26.37
CA SER A 20 18.72 0.09 26.82
C SER A 20 19.71 0.82 25.89
N GLY A 21 19.35 2.03 25.49
CA GLY A 21 20.14 2.83 24.54
C GLY A 21 20.69 4.10 25.17
N THR A 22 21.94 4.45 24.79
CA THR A 22 22.59 5.68 25.19
C THR A 22 23.08 6.45 23.95
N SER A 23 23.00 7.78 23.99
CA SER A 23 23.58 8.67 22.97
C SER A 23 24.46 9.70 23.64
N GLY A 24 25.71 9.83 23.18
CA GLY A 24 26.70 10.70 23.82
C GLY A 24 26.98 10.34 25.31
N GLY A 25 26.74 9.09 25.70
CA GLY A 25 26.93 8.61 27.08
C GLY A 25 25.73 8.88 28.01
N LEU A 26 24.66 9.46 27.52
CA LEU A 26 23.42 9.72 28.27
C LEU A 26 22.35 8.71 27.89
N SER A 27 21.62 8.20 28.88
CA SER A 27 20.48 7.30 28.66
C SER A 27 19.37 8.05 27.91
N VAL A 28 18.70 7.34 27.00
CA VAL A 28 17.56 7.85 26.25
C VAL A 28 16.36 6.97 26.57
N ASP A 29 15.35 7.54 27.19
CA ASP A 29 14.16 6.80 27.64
C ASP A 29 13.43 6.12 26.49
N ASP A 30 13.32 6.78 25.35
CA ASP A 30 12.71 6.24 24.12
C ASP A 30 13.47 5.03 23.54
N PHE A 31 14.71 4.81 23.98
CA PHE A 31 15.57 3.72 23.53
C PHE A 31 15.71 2.60 24.58
N THR A 32 14.74 2.52 25.49
CA THR A 32 14.71 1.50 26.53
C THR A 32 13.43 0.68 26.42
N GLY A 33 13.54 -0.62 26.54
CA GLY A 33 12.39 -1.54 26.55
C GLY A 33 12.73 -2.87 27.19
N SER A 34 11.73 -3.47 27.80
CA SER A 34 11.82 -4.81 28.40
C SER A 34 10.89 -5.76 27.66
N ASP A 35 11.29 -7.03 27.60
CA ASP A 35 10.51 -8.13 27.04
C ASP A 35 9.98 -7.88 25.59
N TYR A 36 10.77 -7.15 24.80
CA TYR A 36 10.45 -6.93 23.41
C TYR A 36 10.63 -8.22 22.61
N SER A 37 9.60 -8.58 21.85
CA SER A 37 9.63 -9.79 21.03
C SER A 37 9.61 -9.46 19.55
N MET A 38 10.47 -10.11 18.76
CA MET A 38 10.49 -10.03 17.31
C MET A 38 10.90 -11.34 16.67
N THR A 39 10.53 -11.54 15.42
CA THR A 39 10.97 -12.67 14.59
C THR A 39 12.14 -12.22 13.73
N LEU A 40 13.31 -12.81 13.91
CA LEU A 40 14.53 -12.46 13.20
C LEU A 40 14.37 -12.64 11.68
N GLY A 41 14.69 -11.59 10.92
CA GLY A 41 14.56 -11.56 9.47
C GLY A 41 13.13 -11.28 8.93
N LYS A 42 12.16 -11.02 9.82
CA LYS A 42 10.79 -10.63 9.44
C LYS A 42 10.38 -9.28 10.00
N ASP A 43 10.61 -9.08 11.30
CA ASP A 43 10.16 -7.89 12.00
C ASP A 43 11.29 -6.86 12.07
N ALA A 44 10.97 -5.58 11.92
CA ALA A 44 11.95 -4.52 12.07
C ALA A 44 12.00 -4.03 13.52
N PHE A 45 13.19 -3.78 14.03
CA PHE A 45 13.35 -3.17 15.35
C PHE A 45 12.91 -1.70 15.32
N PRO A 46 12.00 -1.28 16.21
CA PRO A 46 11.32 0.00 16.09
C PRO A 46 12.20 1.25 16.26
N VAL A 47 13.36 1.10 16.88
CA VAL A 47 14.27 2.24 17.13
C VAL A 47 15.27 2.44 16.01
N ALA A 48 15.85 1.35 15.51
CA ALA A 48 16.99 1.42 14.59
C ALA A 48 16.66 1.06 13.14
N GLY A 49 15.45 0.59 12.87
CA GLY A 49 14.97 0.26 11.53
C GLY A 49 15.60 -0.96 10.87
N THR A 50 16.91 -1.09 10.85
CA THR A 50 17.62 -2.20 10.18
C THR A 50 18.93 -2.55 10.88
N GLY A 51 19.35 -3.80 10.72
CA GLY A 51 20.67 -4.30 11.16
C GLY A 51 20.71 -4.89 12.55
N LEU A 52 19.68 -4.72 13.39
CA LEU A 52 19.65 -5.35 14.71
C LEU A 52 19.49 -6.87 14.65
N ASP A 53 18.76 -7.37 13.65
CA ASP A 53 18.54 -8.80 13.43
C ASP A 53 19.85 -9.56 13.29
N GLU A 54 20.82 -8.98 12.59
CA GLU A 54 22.15 -9.58 12.39
C GLU A 54 22.93 -9.63 13.70
N GLU A 55 22.77 -8.61 14.54
CA GLU A 55 23.43 -8.52 15.83
C GLU A 55 22.80 -9.46 16.88
N LEU A 56 21.51 -9.74 16.78
CA LEU A 56 20.78 -10.69 17.63
C LEU A 56 20.99 -12.14 17.20
N CYS A 57 21.28 -12.40 15.93
CA CYS A 57 21.66 -13.73 15.47
C CYS A 57 22.97 -14.17 16.16
N GLY A 58 23.02 -15.43 16.60
CA GLY A 58 24.15 -15.99 17.36
C GLY A 58 24.11 -15.73 18.86
N MET A 59 23.15 -14.94 19.37
CA MET A 59 22.96 -14.78 20.81
C MET A 59 22.17 -15.96 21.40
N VAL A 60 22.47 -16.30 22.62
CA VAL A 60 21.73 -17.30 23.41
C VAL A 60 20.93 -16.63 24.53
N ALA A 61 19.93 -17.33 25.06
CA ALA A 61 19.17 -16.86 26.22
C ALA A 61 20.11 -16.56 27.41
N GLY A 62 19.87 -15.45 28.09
CA GLY A 62 20.70 -14.93 29.19
C GLY A 62 21.94 -14.14 28.77
N GLN A 63 22.25 -14.08 27.46
CA GLN A 63 23.42 -13.34 26.98
C GLN A 63 23.12 -11.86 26.88
N THR A 64 24.10 -11.03 27.29
CA THR A 64 24.09 -9.57 27.07
C THR A 64 25.14 -9.21 26.04
N LYS A 65 24.78 -8.31 25.11
CA LYS A 65 25.64 -7.80 24.03
C LYS A 65 25.50 -6.28 23.91
N VAL A 66 26.63 -5.61 23.75
CA VAL A 66 26.64 -4.16 23.49
C VAL A 66 26.93 -3.92 22.01
N ILE A 67 26.07 -3.16 21.37
CA ILE A 67 26.20 -2.80 19.95
C ILE A 67 26.17 -1.30 19.77
N THR A 68 26.70 -0.82 18.65
CA THR A 68 26.64 0.60 18.28
C THR A 68 25.98 0.73 16.93
N ILE A 69 24.91 1.50 16.86
CA ILE A 69 24.17 1.77 15.62
C ILE A 69 24.20 3.27 15.34
N THR A 70 24.34 3.66 14.09
CA THR A 70 24.10 5.04 13.64
C THR A 70 22.67 5.12 13.14
N LEU A 71 21.86 5.98 13.77
CA LEU A 71 20.47 6.18 13.30
C LEU A 71 20.46 6.85 11.93
N PRO A 72 19.53 6.45 11.04
CA PRO A 72 19.42 7.08 9.72
C PRO A 72 18.99 8.54 9.83
N GLU A 73 19.38 9.35 8.84
CA GLU A 73 19.04 10.79 8.78
C GLU A 73 17.53 11.07 8.79
N ASN A 74 16.74 10.12 8.27
CA ASN A 74 15.28 10.19 8.25
C ASN A 74 14.64 9.45 9.45
N SER A 75 15.36 9.25 10.54
CA SER A 75 14.82 8.62 11.75
C SER A 75 13.64 9.42 12.30
N LYS A 76 12.61 8.70 12.77
CA LYS A 76 11.48 9.33 13.51
C LYS A 76 11.92 10.03 14.80
N TYR A 77 13.11 9.70 15.29
CA TYR A 77 13.76 10.36 16.43
C TYR A 77 14.69 11.46 15.93
N SER A 78 14.09 12.60 15.53
CA SER A 78 14.80 13.72 14.89
C SER A 78 16.03 14.21 15.66
N ASP A 79 15.95 14.21 17.00
CA ASP A 79 17.04 14.68 17.87
C ASP A 79 18.27 13.77 17.83
N TYR A 80 18.11 12.55 17.34
CA TYR A 80 19.14 11.53 17.25
C TYR A 80 19.42 11.08 15.82
N ALA A 81 18.81 11.70 14.83
CA ALA A 81 19.06 11.43 13.41
C ALA A 81 20.54 11.62 13.08
N GLY A 82 21.14 10.67 12.37
CA GLY A 82 22.57 10.65 12.05
C GLY A 82 23.52 10.41 13.23
N LYS A 83 23.03 10.33 14.48
CA LYS A 83 23.87 10.12 15.67
C LYS A 83 24.11 8.64 15.96
N ARG A 84 25.24 8.40 16.62
CA ARG A 84 25.58 7.07 17.12
C ARG A 84 24.85 6.81 18.44
N VAL A 85 24.18 5.68 18.51
CA VAL A 85 23.50 5.16 19.71
C VAL A 85 24.16 3.84 20.09
N VAL A 86 24.46 3.68 21.36
CA VAL A 86 24.97 2.44 21.92
C VAL A 86 23.83 1.74 22.63
N PHE A 87 23.53 0.51 22.22
CA PHE A 87 22.52 -0.34 22.83
C PHE A 87 23.18 -1.47 23.61
N GLU A 88 22.71 -1.68 24.83
CA GLU A 88 22.92 -2.89 25.58
C GLU A 88 21.67 -3.76 25.40
N LEU A 89 21.85 -4.99 24.89
CA LEU A 89 20.80 -5.95 24.58
C LEU A 89 20.96 -7.15 25.48
N THR A 90 19.91 -7.60 26.19
CA THR A 90 19.91 -8.81 27.00
C THR A 90 18.86 -9.76 26.47
N MET A 91 19.26 -10.90 25.93
CA MET A 91 18.39 -11.94 25.39
C MET A 91 17.71 -12.70 26.52
N SER A 92 16.38 -12.72 26.55
CA SER A 92 15.58 -13.46 27.52
C SER A 92 15.22 -14.85 27.02
N TYR A 93 14.72 -14.94 25.76
CA TYR A 93 14.27 -16.21 25.19
C TYR A 93 14.63 -16.28 23.71
N VAL A 94 14.98 -17.50 23.27
CA VAL A 94 15.07 -17.89 21.86
C VAL A 94 14.02 -18.97 21.61
N GLN A 95 13.13 -18.75 20.65
CA GLN A 95 12.03 -19.66 20.36
C GLN A 95 12.06 -20.05 18.89
N GLN A 96 12.12 -21.34 18.61
CA GLN A 96 12.02 -21.86 17.26
C GLN A 96 10.55 -21.96 16.80
N ALA A 97 10.27 -21.53 15.58
CA ALA A 97 8.95 -21.74 14.97
C ALA A 97 8.74 -23.23 14.65
N ASN A 98 7.68 -23.81 15.18
CA ASN A 98 7.23 -25.14 14.77
C ASN A 98 6.41 -25.01 13.51
N VAL A 99 7.05 -25.20 12.37
CA VAL A 99 6.39 -25.20 11.04
C VAL A 99 5.85 -26.61 10.81
N PRO A 100 4.51 -26.79 10.68
CA PRO A 100 3.94 -28.08 10.38
C PRO A 100 4.39 -28.56 9.00
N MET A 101 4.55 -29.87 8.84
CA MET A 101 4.80 -30.45 7.52
C MET A 101 3.60 -30.17 6.60
N LEU A 102 3.92 -29.74 5.39
CA LEU A 102 2.91 -29.48 4.34
C LEU A 102 2.41 -30.83 3.82
N THR A 103 1.32 -31.32 4.38
CA THR A 103 0.65 -32.58 4.00
C THR A 103 -0.75 -32.32 3.46
N ASP A 104 -1.34 -33.25 2.71
CA ASP A 104 -2.70 -33.13 2.20
C ASP A 104 -3.71 -32.94 3.35
N ALA A 105 -3.54 -33.67 4.46
CA ALA A 105 -4.38 -33.49 5.64
C ALA A 105 -4.29 -32.07 6.23
N PHE A 106 -3.08 -31.49 6.27
CA PHE A 106 -2.87 -30.13 6.76
C PHE A 106 -3.49 -29.09 5.83
N VAL A 107 -3.22 -29.18 4.52
CA VAL A 107 -3.77 -28.18 3.57
C VAL A 107 -5.30 -28.28 3.46
N LYS A 108 -5.87 -29.47 3.65
CA LYS A 108 -7.33 -29.64 3.71
C LYS A 108 -7.94 -28.96 4.92
N SER A 109 -7.33 -29.13 6.10
CA SER A 109 -7.86 -28.55 7.33
C SER A 109 -7.61 -27.04 7.44
N ALA A 110 -6.46 -26.54 6.98
CA ALA A 110 -6.04 -25.16 7.15
C ALA A 110 -6.47 -24.23 6.01
N PHE A 111 -6.54 -24.74 4.78
CA PHE A 111 -6.73 -23.94 3.56
C PHE A 111 -7.87 -24.44 2.67
N ASN A 112 -8.59 -25.47 3.09
CA ASN A 112 -9.69 -26.10 2.33
C ASN A 112 -9.27 -26.56 0.90
N CYS A 113 -8.02 -26.99 0.76
CA CYS A 113 -7.46 -27.57 -0.45
C CYS A 113 -7.30 -29.09 -0.28
N GLU A 114 -7.74 -29.89 -1.23
CA GLU A 114 -7.73 -31.36 -1.11
C GLU A 114 -6.32 -31.94 -1.07
N THR A 115 -5.37 -31.34 -1.78
CA THR A 115 -3.97 -31.82 -1.87
C THR A 115 -2.98 -30.67 -1.77
N VAL A 116 -1.73 -30.99 -1.43
CA VAL A 116 -0.61 -30.02 -1.44
C VAL A 116 -0.44 -29.39 -2.82
N ASP A 117 -0.63 -30.18 -3.90
CA ASP A 117 -0.48 -29.67 -5.26
C ASP A 117 -1.60 -28.70 -5.63
N SER A 118 -2.86 -28.98 -5.22
CA SER A 118 -3.96 -28.03 -5.41
C SER A 118 -3.74 -26.73 -4.62
N TYR A 119 -3.20 -26.82 -3.41
CA TYR A 119 -2.83 -25.64 -2.61
C TYR A 119 -1.72 -24.81 -3.28
N LYS A 120 -0.66 -25.46 -3.77
CA LYS A 120 0.42 -24.76 -4.49
C LYS A 120 -0.09 -24.07 -5.77
N ALA A 121 -1.00 -24.73 -6.50
CA ALA A 121 -1.63 -24.14 -7.69
C ALA A 121 -2.48 -22.93 -7.33
N HIS A 122 -3.26 -23.00 -6.24
CA HIS A 122 -4.05 -21.88 -5.73
C HIS A 122 -3.16 -20.69 -5.36
N VAL A 123 -2.14 -20.90 -4.53
CA VAL A 123 -1.20 -19.84 -4.12
C VAL A 123 -0.47 -19.25 -5.34
N LYS A 124 -0.07 -20.08 -6.30
CA LYS A 124 0.57 -19.59 -7.53
C LYS A 124 -0.36 -18.68 -8.32
N ASN A 125 -1.61 -19.05 -8.47
CA ASN A 125 -2.60 -18.24 -9.19
C ASN A 125 -2.88 -16.91 -8.45
N ASP A 126 -3.02 -16.94 -7.13
CA ASP A 126 -3.24 -15.74 -6.33
C ASP A 126 -2.06 -14.77 -6.41
N VAL A 127 -0.84 -15.29 -6.30
CA VAL A 127 0.40 -14.49 -6.43
C VAL A 127 0.52 -13.93 -7.83
N SER A 128 0.29 -14.76 -8.87
CA SER A 128 0.34 -14.30 -10.27
C SER A 128 -0.71 -13.23 -10.53
N GLY A 129 -1.96 -13.41 -10.10
CA GLY A 129 -3.02 -12.41 -10.24
C GLY A 129 -2.68 -11.10 -9.52
N THR A 130 -2.10 -11.19 -8.32
CA THR A 130 -1.65 -10.00 -7.58
C THR A 130 -0.53 -9.26 -8.31
N ILE A 131 0.44 -9.99 -8.87
CA ILE A 131 1.55 -9.40 -9.63
C ILE A 131 1.03 -8.76 -10.93
N GLU A 132 0.17 -9.43 -11.68
CA GLU A 132 -0.43 -8.89 -12.91
C GLU A 132 -1.22 -7.61 -12.64
N THR A 133 -2.00 -7.58 -11.54
CA THR A 133 -2.71 -6.37 -11.12
C THR A 133 -1.75 -5.22 -10.84
N LYS A 134 -0.71 -5.46 -10.03
CA LYS A 134 0.30 -4.44 -9.72
C LYS A 134 1.07 -3.95 -10.94
N ILE A 135 1.40 -4.84 -11.87
CA ILE A 135 2.06 -4.46 -13.13
C ILE A 135 1.12 -3.58 -13.95
N THR A 136 -0.16 -3.94 -14.03
CA THR A 136 -1.17 -3.16 -14.76
C THR A 136 -1.38 -1.78 -14.14
N GLU A 137 -1.48 -1.71 -12.82
CA GLU A 137 -1.58 -0.45 -12.07
C GLU A 137 -0.36 0.45 -12.32
N ALA A 138 0.85 -0.09 -12.20
CA ALA A 138 2.09 0.65 -12.43
C ALA A 138 2.22 1.15 -13.89
N LYS A 139 1.81 0.32 -14.85
CA LYS A 139 1.77 0.72 -16.27
C LYS A 139 0.77 1.86 -16.49
N ASN A 140 -0.41 1.74 -15.94
CA ASN A 140 -1.46 2.76 -16.06
C ASN A 140 -1.04 4.08 -15.42
N GLU A 141 -0.40 4.04 -14.26
CA GLU A 141 0.14 5.22 -13.58
C GLU A 141 1.25 5.90 -14.40
N ALA A 142 2.18 5.11 -14.95
CA ALA A 142 3.26 5.63 -15.79
C ALA A 142 2.73 6.28 -17.08
N ILE A 143 1.73 5.67 -17.73
CA ILE A 143 1.08 6.21 -18.93
C ILE A 143 0.36 7.51 -18.58
N LEU A 144 -0.43 7.53 -17.50
CA LEU A 144 -1.16 8.69 -17.04
C LEU A 144 -0.21 9.86 -16.73
N THR A 145 0.86 9.60 -15.99
CA THR A 145 1.87 10.62 -15.67
C THR A 145 2.45 11.24 -16.93
N GLN A 146 2.88 10.43 -17.90
CA GLN A 146 3.40 10.93 -19.16
C GLN A 146 2.36 11.66 -20.00
N LEU A 147 1.10 11.24 -19.97
CA LEU A 147 0.01 11.93 -20.64
C LEU A 147 -0.21 13.32 -20.06
N LEU A 148 -0.33 13.41 -18.73
CA LEU A 148 -0.58 14.67 -18.05
C LEU A 148 0.60 15.65 -18.16
N ASP A 149 1.84 15.16 -18.16
CA ASP A 149 3.02 15.99 -18.41
C ASP A 149 3.02 16.65 -19.80
N LYS A 150 2.42 15.98 -20.79
CA LYS A 150 2.32 16.50 -22.17
C LYS A 150 1.06 17.33 -22.41
N CYS A 151 0.05 17.21 -21.56
CA CYS A 151 -1.21 17.90 -21.66
C CYS A 151 -1.23 19.11 -20.72
N LYS A 152 -1.62 20.28 -21.25
CA LYS A 152 -1.73 21.50 -20.46
C LYS A 152 -3.20 21.88 -20.32
N VAL A 153 -3.74 21.76 -19.11
CA VAL A 153 -5.07 22.28 -18.79
C VAL A 153 -4.95 23.80 -18.59
N THR A 154 -5.62 24.59 -19.43
CA THR A 154 -5.52 26.04 -19.42
C THR A 154 -6.59 26.72 -18.57
N GLY A 155 -7.59 25.97 -18.11
CA GLY A 155 -8.65 26.48 -17.25
C GLY A 155 -9.57 25.36 -16.77
N TYR A 156 -10.26 25.65 -15.68
CA TYR A 156 -11.24 24.76 -15.09
C TYR A 156 -12.58 25.48 -15.01
N PRO A 157 -13.67 24.96 -15.62
CA PRO A 157 -14.99 25.51 -15.41
C PRO A 157 -15.36 25.46 -13.92
N GLU A 158 -15.78 26.57 -13.33
CA GLU A 158 -16.03 26.68 -11.88
C GLU A 158 -17.03 25.64 -11.39
N GLU A 159 -18.13 25.46 -12.10
CA GLU A 159 -19.17 24.51 -11.73
C GLU A 159 -18.64 23.04 -11.75
N PHE A 160 -17.84 22.71 -12.77
CA PHE A 160 -17.20 21.39 -12.86
C PHE A 160 -16.22 21.14 -11.72
N LEU A 161 -15.40 22.16 -11.38
CA LEU A 161 -14.45 22.04 -10.26
C LEU A 161 -15.17 21.89 -8.93
N ALA A 162 -16.26 22.62 -8.70
CA ALA A 162 -17.09 22.51 -7.50
C ALA A 162 -17.74 21.11 -7.38
N GLN A 163 -18.23 20.56 -8.48
CA GLN A 163 -18.78 19.19 -8.50
C GLN A 163 -17.71 18.14 -8.19
N GLN A 164 -16.49 18.27 -8.73
CA GLN A 164 -15.37 17.38 -8.43
C GLN A 164 -14.94 17.49 -6.95
N SER A 165 -14.89 18.73 -6.44
CA SER A 165 -14.59 18.97 -5.02
C SER A 165 -15.57 18.24 -4.10
N SER A 166 -16.88 18.44 -4.33
CA SER A 166 -17.93 17.79 -3.52
C SER A 166 -17.86 16.26 -3.55
N LYS A 167 -17.59 15.66 -4.73
CA LYS A 167 -17.45 14.20 -4.87
C LYS A 167 -16.24 13.66 -4.10
N LEU A 168 -15.10 14.34 -4.22
CA LEU A 168 -13.87 13.92 -3.57
C LEU A 168 -13.92 14.18 -2.06
N GLU A 169 -14.57 15.27 -1.64
CA GLU A 169 -14.75 15.59 -0.23
C GLU A 169 -15.53 14.50 0.50
N GLU A 170 -16.59 13.95 -0.09
CA GLU A 170 -17.38 12.87 0.50
C GLU A 170 -16.51 11.65 0.84
N SER A 171 -15.64 11.24 -0.09
CA SER A 171 -14.77 10.08 0.10
C SER A 171 -13.56 10.37 1.00
N ILE A 172 -12.89 11.50 0.79
CA ILE A 172 -11.69 11.88 1.54
C ILE A 172 -12.03 12.17 3.00
N SER A 173 -13.13 12.87 3.29
CA SER A 173 -13.57 13.20 4.65
C SER A 173 -13.87 11.97 5.49
N PHE A 174 -14.40 10.90 4.88
CA PHE A 174 -14.59 9.64 5.58
C PHE A 174 -13.27 9.06 6.09
N TYR A 175 -12.26 8.95 5.22
CA TYR A 175 -10.96 8.37 5.59
C TYR A 175 -10.10 9.30 6.44
N SER A 176 -10.14 10.60 6.21
CA SER A 176 -9.40 11.58 7.01
C SER A 176 -9.92 11.60 8.45
N THR A 177 -11.23 11.61 8.64
CA THR A 177 -11.89 11.56 9.94
C THR A 177 -11.55 10.26 10.70
N LEU A 178 -11.57 9.11 10.01
CA LEU A 178 -11.19 7.82 10.58
C LEU A 178 -9.75 7.81 11.12
N GLN A 179 -8.85 8.61 10.51
CA GLN A 179 -7.46 8.75 10.94
C GLN A 179 -7.22 9.97 11.86
N GLY A 180 -8.27 10.70 12.25
CA GLY A 180 -8.16 11.90 13.09
C GLY A 180 -7.42 13.06 12.40
N LYS A 181 -7.54 13.18 11.06
CA LYS A 181 -6.87 14.17 10.24
C LYS A 181 -7.84 15.08 9.51
N THR A 182 -7.36 16.27 9.12
CA THR A 182 -8.05 17.10 8.12
C THR A 182 -7.89 16.50 6.72
N ASN A 183 -8.72 16.94 5.77
CA ASN A 183 -8.60 16.51 4.36
C ASN A 183 -7.24 16.88 3.78
N ASP A 184 -6.70 18.05 4.10
CA ASP A 184 -5.36 18.48 3.67
C ASP A 184 -4.27 17.58 4.24
N GLU A 185 -4.27 17.30 5.53
CA GLU A 185 -3.26 16.43 6.16
C GLU A 185 -3.31 15.00 5.61
N TYR A 186 -4.52 14.53 5.29
CA TYR A 186 -4.70 13.22 4.68
C TYR A 186 -4.16 13.18 3.24
N CYS A 187 -4.51 14.18 2.42
CA CYS A 187 -4.03 14.29 1.05
C CYS A 187 -2.51 14.52 1.00
N GLN A 188 -1.97 15.35 1.88
CA GLN A 188 -0.53 15.58 1.97
C GLN A 188 0.24 14.29 2.31
N LYS A 189 -0.31 13.47 3.21
CA LYS A 189 0.32 12.18 3.57
C LYS A 189 0.31 11.17 2.44
N LEU A 190 -0.79 11.08 1.67
CA LEU A 190 -0.98 10.04 0.64
C LEU A 190 -0.49 10.46 -0.74
N TYR A 191 -0.69 11.73 -1.10
CA TYR A 191 -0.49 12.22 -2.46
C TYR A 191 0.57 13.32 -2.55
N GLY A 192 1.08 13.81 -1.41
CA GLY A 192 2.07 14.88 -1.37
C GLY A 192 1.55 16.26 -1.77
N MET A 193 0.22 16.47 -1.72
CA MET A 193 -0.45 17.70 -2.14
C MET A 193 -1.64 18.04 -1.23
N THR A 194 -2.10 19.29 -1.25
CA THR A 194 -3.31 19.72 -0.52
C THR A 194 -4.57 19.12 -1.13
N PHE A 195 -5.70 19.19 -0.43
CA PHE A 195 -6.97 18.71 -0.96
C PHE A 195 -7.39 19.48 -2.24
N ASP A 196 -7.22 20.81 -2.26
CA ASP A 196 -7.51 21.61 -3.44
C ASP A 196 -6.65 21.25 -4.65
N GLU A 197 -5.36 20.97 -4.44
CA GLU A 197 -4.47 20.51 -5.50
C GLU A 197 -4.89 19.12 -6.00
N PHE A 198 -5.29 18.22 -5.11
CA PHE A 198 -5.81 16.90 -5.46
C PHE A 198 -7.10 17.00 -6.29
N VAL A 199 -8.03 17.88 -5.92
CA VAL A 199 -9.25 18.18 -6.70
C VAL A 199 -8.89 18.66 -8.10
N LYS A 200 -7.97 19.62 -8.22
CA LYS A 200 -7.52 20.14 -9.52
C LYS A 200 -6.82 19.09 -10.36
N ALA A 201 -5.99 18.25 -9.79
CA ALA A 201 -5.33 17.15 -10.48
C ALA A 201 -6.35 16.14 -11.03
N SER A 202 -7.32 15.75 -10.21
CA SER A 202 -8.41 14.85 -10.61
C SER A 202 -9.29 15.45 -11.70
N ALA A 203 -9.67 16.71 -11.56
CA ALA A 203 -10.44 17.45 -12.57
C ALA A 203 -9.65 17.57 -13.89
N GLY A 204 -8.36 17.88 -13.81
CA GLY A 204 -7.47 17.98 -14.97
C GLY A 204 -7.37 16.67 -15.73
N GLN A 205 -7.22 15.56 -15.03
CA GLN A 205 -7.21 14.23 -15.63
C GLN A 205 -8.51 13.94 -16.39
N GLN A 206 -9.66 14.25 -15.81
CA GLN A 206 -10.96 14.03 -16.44
C GLN A 206 -11.12 14.89 -17.70
N LEU A 207 -10.71 16.17 -17.65
CA LEU A 207 -10.75 17.07 -18.80
C LEU A 207 -9.84 16.60 -19.95
N VAL A 208 -8.66 16.06 -19.64
CA VAL A 208 -7.75 15.50 -20.65
C VAL A 208 -8.40 14.30 -21.36
N TYR A 209 -9.00 13.38 -20.63
CA TYR A 209 -9.68 12.23 -21.25
C TYR A 209 -10.93 12.65 -22.03
N GLN A 210 -11.67 13.65 -21.55
CA GLN A 210 -12.80 14.21 -22.29
C GLN A 210 -12.33 14.83 -23.61
N ALA A 211 -11.27 15.61 -23.60
CA ALA A 211 -10.71 16.21 -24.80
C ALA A 211 -10.20 15.14 -25.81
N ILE A 212 -9.64 14.04 -25.31
CA ILE A 212 -9.26 12.89 -26.16
C ILE A 212 -10.51 12.26 -26.77
N ALA A 213 -11.56 12.02 -25.98
CA ALA A 213 -12.80 11.46 -26.48
C ALA A 213 -13.41 12.32 -27.57
N GLU A 214 -13.45 13.63 -27.39
CA GLU A 214 -13.96 14.59 -28.39
C GLU A 214 -13.10 14.58 -29.66
N LYS A 215 -11.78 14.61 -29.53
CA LYS A 215 -10.84 14.63 -30.66
C LYS A 215 -10.91 13.34 -31.48
N GLU A 216 -11.03 12.20 -30.81
CA GLU A 216 -11.11 10.89 -31.48
C GLU A 216 -12.55 10.53 -31.90
N GLY A 217 -13.52 11.41 -31.66
CA GLY A 217 -14.91 11.18 -32.01
C GLY A 217 -15.56 10.01 -31.29
N LEU A 218 -15.13 9.73 -30.07
CA LEU A 218 -15.68 8.62 -29.27
C LEU A 218 -17.11 8.94 -28.85
N ALA A 219 -17.97 7.94 -28.90
CA ALA A 219 -19.33 8.02 -28.40
C ALA A 219 -19.69 6.71 -27.66
N ILE A 220 -20.69 6.78 -26.80
CA ILE A 220 -21.32 5.61 -26.19
C ILE A 220 -22.67 5.43 -26.88
N THR A 221 -22.83 4.35 -27.62
CA THR A 221 -24.10 3.99 -28.24
C THR A 221 -25.10 3.47 -27.21
N ASP A 222 -26.40 3.47 -27.53
CA ASP A 222 -27.43 2.90 -26.67
C ASP A 222 -27.22 1.37 -26.43
N TYR A 223 -26.57 0.70 -27.38
CA TYR A 223 -26.21 -0.71 -27.22
C TYR A 223 -25.07 -0.85 -26.19
N GLU A 224 -23.95 -0.17 -26.36
CA GLU A 224 -22.83 -0.18 -25.41
C GLU A 224 -23.28 0.24 -24.01
N TYR A 225 -24.13 1.27 -23.90
CA TYR A 225 -24.67 1.69 -22.62
C TYR A 225 -25.40 0.54 -21.89
N LYS A 226 -26.23 -0.21 -22.60
CA LYS A 226 -27.00 -1.32 -22.00
C LYS A 226 -26.13 -2.53 -21.67
N ASP A 227 -25.18 -2.84 -22.56
CA ASP A 227 -24.30 -3.98 -22.44
C ASP A 227 -23.30 -3.82 -21.29
N ASP A 228 -22.70 -2.61 -21.17
CA ASP A 228 -21.65 -2.33 -20.20
C ASP A 228 -22.16 -1.81 -18.85
N LEU A 229 -23.43 -1.39 -18.74
CA LEU A 229 -23.96 -0.71 -17.56
C LEU A 229 -23.80 -1.53 -16.26
N GLU A 230 -24.05 -2.83 -16.32
CA GLU A 230 -23.93 -3.69 -15.13
C GLU A 230 -22.49 -3.78 -14.64
N GLN A 231 -21.56 -3.98 -15.56
CA GLN A 231 -20.13 -4.04 -15.22
C GLN A 231 -19.63 -2.67 -14.75
N PHE A 232 -20.06 -1.60 -15.41
CA PHE A 232 -19.69 -0.23 -15.04
C PHE A 232 -20.19 0.15 -13.64
N ALA A 233 -21.40 -0.27 -13.26
CA ALA A 233 -21.94 -0.10 -11.91
C ALA A 233 -21.11 -0.86 -10.88
N LYS A 234 -20.73 -2.12 -11.16
CA LYS A 234 -19.85 -2.93 -10.30
C LYS A 234 -18.47 -2.30 -10.13
N ASP A 235 -17.87 -1.86 -11.21
CA ASP A 235 -16.56 -1.16 -11.19
C ASP A 235 -16.62 0.15 -10.39
N SER A 236 -17.80 0.78 -10.35
CA SER A 236 -18.09 1.98 -9.55
C SER A 236 -18.47 1.67 -8.09
N GLY A 237 -18.37 0.42 -7.64
CA GLY A 237 -18.63 -0.01 -6.26
C GLY A 237 -20.09 -0.31 -5.93
N TYR A 238 -20.97 -0.42 -6.94
CA TYR A 238 -22.38 -0.72 -6.73
C TYR A 238 -22.70 -2.19 -7.02
N SER A 239 -23.32 -2.87 -6.07
CA SER A 239 -23.72 -4.28 -6.22
C SER A 239 -24.96 -4.47 -7.09
N LYS A 240 -25.74 -3.41 -7.30
CA LYS A 240 -26.99 -3.42 -8.10
C LYS A 240 -27.03 -2.22 -9.03
N VAL A 241 -27.43 -2.47 -10.28
CA VAL A 241 -27.58 -1.43 -11.32
C VAL A 241 -28.62 -0.40 -10.91
N ASP A 242 -29.76 -0.83 -10.36
CA ASP A 242 -30.84 0.09 -9.95
C ASP A 242 -30.35 1.14 -8.96
N THR A 243 -29.58 0.72 -7.94
CA THR A 243 -29.01 1.65 -6.95
C THR A 243 -28.05 2.66 -7.56
N PHE A 244 -27.35 2.26 -8.62
CA PHE A 244 -26.45 3.12 -9.36
C PHE A 244 -27.21 4.13 -10.24
N THR A 245 -28.24 3.67 -10.99
CA THR A 245 -29.06 4.53 -11.84
C THR A 245 -30.04 5.42 -11.09
N ASP A 246 -30.42 5.07 -9.86
CA ASP A 246 -31.18 5.95 -8.97
C ASP A 246 -30.34 7.14 -8.47
N LYS A 247 -29.03 6.94 -8.32
CA LYS A 247 -28.09 7.98 -7.84
C LYS A 247 -27.58 8.88 -8.97
N TYR A 248 -27.38 8.32 -10.15
CA TYR A 248 -26.79 9.03 -11.30
C TYR A 248 -27.69 8.94 -12.53
N ASP A 249 -27.97 10.08 -13.16
CA ASP A 249 -28.72 10.12 -14.41
C ASP A 249 -27.92 9.51 -15.58
N LYS A 250 -28.64 9.13 -16.65
CA LYS A 250 -28.05 8.50 -17.82
C LYS A 250 -26.95 9.37 -18.45
N GLU A 251 -27.09 10.68 -18.45
CA GLU A 251 -26.11 11.59 -19.06
C GLU A 251 -24.79 11.57 -18.30
N THR A 252 -24.85 11.61 -16.98
CA THR A 252 -23.68 11.51 -16.10
C THR A 252 -22.98 10.15 -16.26
N ILE A 253 -23.74 9.06 -16.35
CA ILE A 253 -23.20 7.71 -16.56
C ILE A 253 -22.50 7.64 -17.93
N VAL A 254 -23.14 8.09 -18.99
CA VAL A 254 -22.58 8.10 -20.35
C VAL A 254 -21.29 8.92 -20.42
N LYS A 255 -21.23 10.10 -19.77
CA LYS A 255 -20.00 10.90 -19.69
C LYS A 255 -18.87 10.13 -18.99
N SER A 256 -19.18 9.43 -17.90
CA SER A 256 -18.20 8.64 -17.17
C SER A 256 -17.73 7.41 -17.98
N MET A 257 -18.63 6.73 -18.67
CA MET A 257 -18.29 5.63 -19.59
C MET A 257 -17.42 6.13 -20.75
N LEU A 258 -17.69 7.33 -21.26
CA LEU A 258 -16.90 7.94 -22.35
C LEU A 258 -15.47 8.25 -21.89
N VAL A 259 -15.30 8.77 -20.67
CA VAL A 259 -13.97 8.96 -20.05
C VAL A 259 -13.24 7.63 -19.93
N LYS A 260 -13.92 6.57 -19.48
CA LYS A 260 -13.34 5.21 -19.40
C LYS A 260 -12.93 4.69 -20.77
N LYS A 261 -13.76 4.91 -21.80
CA LYS A 261 -13.45 4.52 -23.17
C LYS A 261 -12.20 5.25 -23.70
N ALA A 262 -12.06 6.53 -23.39
CA ALA A 262 -10.86 7.30 -23.72
C ALA A 262 -9.61 6.82 -22.96
N GLN A 263 -9.76 6.46 -21.69
CA GLN A 263 -8.67 5.84 -20.92
C GLN A 263 -8.21 4.54 -21.58
N ASN A 264 -9.12 3.64 -21.90
CA ASN A 264 -8.80 2.39 -22.57
C ASN A 264 -8.10 2.64 -23.92
N LEU A 265 -8.58 3.58 -24.73
CA LEU A 265 -7.93 3.95 -25.99
C LEU A 265 -6.47 4.38 -25.78
N VAL A 266 -6.19 5.18 -24.75
CA VAL A 266 -4.83 5.62 -24.43
C VAL A 266 -3.96 4.43 -23.97
N MET A 267 -4.50 3.55 -23.12
CA MET A 267 -3.78 2.37 -22.65
C MET A 267 -3.46 1.39 -23.79
N ASP A 268 -4.42 1.13 -24.66
CA ASP A 268 -4.28 0.19 -25.79
C ASP A 268 -3.28 0.68 -26.84
N ASN A 269 -3.10 1.99 -26.97
CA ASN A 269 -2.16 2.59 -27.93
C ASN A 269 -0.82 2.99 -27.30
N ALA A 270 -0.63 2.78 -26.00
CA ALA A 270 0.62 3.12 -25.32
C ALA A 270 1.74 2.14 -25.70
N VAL A 271 2.89 2.68 -26.11
CA VAL A 271 4.10 1.90 -26.36
C VAL A 271 4.91 1.81 -25.08
N ILE A 272 4.95 0.63 -24.48
CA ILE A 272 5.69 0.36 -23.24
C ILE A 272 7.03 -0.25 -23.58
N THR A 273 8.12 0.42 -23.18
CA THR A 273 9.48 -0.12 -23.28
C THR A 273 9.95 -0.50 -21.87
N GLU A 274 10.24 -1.76 -21.67
CA GLU A 274 10.89 -2.24 -20.45
C GLU A 274 12.38 -1.85 -20.49
N LYS A 275 12.89 -1.30 -19.38
CA LYS A 275 14.31 -0.98 -19.22
C LYS A 275 15.02 -2.05 -18.42
#